data_1558db2d7600e9372688823082330113
#
_entry.id   1558db2d7600e9372688823082330113
#
_cell.length_a   1.000
_cell.length_b   1.000
_cell.length_c   1.000
_cell.angle_alpha   90.00
_cell.angle_beta   90.00
_cell.angle_gamma   90.00
#
_symmetry.space_group_name_H-M   'P 1'
#
loop_
_entity.id
_entity.type
_entity.pdbx_description
1 polymer ?
#
loop_
_entity_poly.entity_id
_entity_poly.type
_entity_poly.pdbx_seq_one_letter_code
_entity_poly.pdbx_strand_id
1 'polypeptide(L)'
;IDLLYLSIDGYKESYEKFRPPSKWSKLINFLDELKNIKRQNCRITCNYVVNTENIVDISKIEQLCKKYELEELRLNIAQDWSEDKSISRTDHISGYSLEQINYLKKNYSKNIKGKAPWTWSDCFWVKTGIYMTVEGNLKVCALNTDTESLGNIFKDPISKILNTKRMNEIREGCNKDTPSKHCENCSYKELSPILEKLITQ
;
A
#
# COMPACT_ATOMS: atom_id res chain seq x y z
N ILE A 1 -5.86 20.16 3.54
CA ILE A 1 -5.64 18.70 3.35
C ILE A 1 -6.95 18.10 2.85
N ASP A 2 -6.93 17.50 1.66
CA ASP A 2 -8.14 16.96 1.04
C ASP A 2 -8.38 15.49 1.43
N LEU A 3 -7.31 14.78 1.82
CA LEU A 3 -7.33 13.38 2.17
C LEU A 3 -6.29 13.06 3.25
N LEU A 4 -6.75 12.42 4.33
CA LEU A 4 -5.91 11.92 5.42
C LEU A 4 -6.02 10.39 5.49
N TYR A 5 -4.89 9.70 5.44
CA TYR A 5 -4.82 8.26 5.67
C TYR A 5 -4.35 7.96 7.09
N LEU A 6 -5.13 7.18 7.81
CA LEU A 6 -4.78 6.68 9.14
C LEU A 6 -4.46 5.19 9.05
N SER A 7 -3.24 4.80 9.38
CA SER A 7 -2.82 3.40 9.39
C SER A 7 -3.14 2.76 10.74
N ILE A 8 -4.15 1.89 10.77
CA ILE A 8 -4.66 1.24 11.99
C ILE A 8 -4.72 -0.28 11.75
N ASP A 9 -3.61 -1.01 12.00
CA ASP A 9 -3.43 -2.41 11.62
C ASP A 9 -3.79 -3.40 12.75
N GLY A 10 -4.83 -3.13 13.51
CA GLY A 10 -5.29 -3.99 14.59
C GLY A 10 -6.10 -3.25 15.63
N TYR A 11 -6.65 -3.97 16.58
CA TYR A 11 -7.45 -3.42 17.68
C TYR A 11 -6.72 -3.61 19.01
N LYS A 12 -6.50 -2.52 19.75
CA LYS A 12 -5.79 -2.50 21.05
C LYS A 12 -4.40 -3.15 20.98
N GLU A 13 -4.24 -4.31 21.60
CA GLU A 13 -2.97 -5.01 21.72
C GLU A 13 -2.38 -5.35 20.36
N SER A 14 -3.18 -5.79 19.40
CA SER A 14 -2.70 -6.06 18.03
C SER A 14 -2.26 -4.79 17.32
N TYR A 15 -2.93 -3.63 17.53
CA TYR A 15 -2.46 -2.35 17.02
C TYR A 15 -1.07 -1.99 17.57
N GLU A 16 -0.87 -2.12 18.88
CA GLU A 16 0.43 -1.82 19.50
C GLU A 16 1.53 -2.80 19.06
N LYS A 17 1.16 -4.08 18.80
CA LYS A 17 2.07 -5.11 18.28
C LYS A 17 2.55 -4.77 16.86
N PHE A 18 1.64 -4.41 15.95
CA PHE A 18 1.96 -4.19 14.54
C PHE A 18 2.45 -2.77 14.21
N ARG A 19 2.26 -1.82 15.13
CA ARG A 19 2.63 -0.41 14.96
C ARG A 19 3.50 0.15 16.11
N PRO A 20 4.59 -0.55 16.53
CA PRO A 20 5.46 0.00 17.56
C PRO A 20 6.15 1.30 17.04
N PRO A 21 6.37 2.30 17.89
CA PRO A 21 6.06 2.37 19.33
C PRO A 21 4.67 2.98 19.64
N SER A 22 3.71 2.88 18.74
CA SER A 22 2.38 3.47 18.90
C SER A 22 1.64 2.89 20.10
N LYS A 23 0.77 3.72 20.71
CA LYS A 23 -0.10 3.34 21.82
C LYS A 23 -1.56 3.52 21.45
N TRP A 24 -2.37 2.52 21.73
CA TRP A 24 -3.81 2.55 21.46
C TRP A 24 -4.50 3.76 22.10
N SER A 25 -4.16 4.08 23.34
CA SER A 25 -4.71 5.25 24.04
C SER A 25 -4.41 6.57 23.31
N LYS A 26 -3.22 6.71 22.74
CA LYS A 26 -2.85 7.91 21.96
C LYS A 26 -3.64 7.98 20.66
N LEU A 27 -3.87 6.84 19.99
CA LEU A 27 -4.73 6.79 18.80
C LEU A 27 -6.16 7.23 19.14
N ILE A 28 -6.74 6.71 20.23
CA ILE A 28 -8.09 7.07 20.62
C ILE A 28 -8.20 8.56 20.97
N ASN A 29 -7.27 9.11 21.73
CA ASN A 29 -7.23 10.54 22.03
C ASN A 29 -7.16 11.38 20.76
N PHE A 30 -6.30 11.00 19.82
CA PHE A 30 -6.20 11.66 18.52
C PHE A 30 -7.52 11.60 17.73
N LEU A 31 -8.19 10.45 17.71
CA LEU A 31 -9.47 10.29 17.03
C LEU A 31 -10.57 11.12 17.71
N ASP A 32 -10.57 11.22 19.03
CA ASP A 32 -11.50 12.07 19.79
C ASP A 32 -11.28 13.54 19.48
N GLU A 33 -10.03 14.01 19.42
CA GLU A 33 -9.68 15.37 19.00
C GLU A 33 -10.11 15.62 17.54
N LEU A 34 -9.79 14.68 16.64
CA LEU A 34 -10.10 14.77 15.21
C LEU A 34 -11.60 14.88 14.95
N LYS A 35 -12.42 14.19 15.74
CA LYS A 35 -13.88 14.26 15.67
C LYS A 35 -14.42 15.64 16.02
N ASN A 36 -13.75 16.35 16.94
CA ASN A 36 -14.15 17.69 17.39
C ASN A 36 -13.69 18.79 16.43
N ILE A 37 -12.77 18.51 15.51
CA ILE A 37 -12.32 19.46 14.51
C ILE A 37 -13.37 19.56 13.40
N LYS A 38 -13.86 20.78 13.14
CA LYS A 38 -14.77 21.03 12.01
C LYS A 38 -14.01 20.81 10.70
N ARG A 39 -14.23 19.65 10.09
CA ARG A 39 -13.59 19.26 8.83
C ARG A 39 -14.32 19.89 7.65
N GLN A 40 -13.65 20.76 6.92
CA GLN A 40 -14.12 21.24 5.62
C GLN A 40 -13.35 20.49 4.54
N ASN A 41 -14.03 19.62 3.79
CA ASN A 41 -13.52 18.93 2.61
C ASN A 41 -12.34 17.95 2.82
N CYS A 42 -12.03 17.53 4.06
CA CYS A 42 -10.99 16.52 4.31
C CYS A 42 -11.62 15.14 4.51
N ARG A 43 -11.41 14.24 3.57
CA ARG A 43 -11.79 12.83 3.72
C ARG A 43 -10.77 12.11 4.59
N ILE A 44 -11.23 11.21 5.46
CA ILE A 44 -10.37 10.40 6.31
C ILE A 44 -10.60 8.93 6.01
N THR A 45 -9.54 8.25 5.59
CA THR A 45 -9.53 6.84 5.25
C THR A 45 -8.72 6.06 6.26
N CYS A 46 -9.28 5.00 6.82
CA CYS A 46 -8.55 4.02 7.59
C CYS A 46 -7.86 3.04 6.63
N ASN A 47 -6.53 3.05 6.59
CA ASN A 47 -5.74 2.00 5.96
C ASN A 47 -5.46 0.89 6.96
N TYR A 48 -5.78 -0.34 6.60
CA TYR A 48 -5.57 -1.52 7.40
C TYR A 48 -4.80 -2.56 6.59
N VAL A 49 -3.62 -2.93 7.04
CA VAL A 49 -2.83 -4.01 6.43
C VAL A 49 -3.23 -5.33 7.09
N VAL A 50 -3.94 -6.15 6.33
CA VAL A 50 -4.46 -7.45 6.80
C VAL A 50 -3.35 -8.49 6.77
N ASN A 51 -3.24 -9.24 7.85
CA ASN A 51 -2.42 -10.45 7.93
C ASN A 51 -3.22 -11.56 8.66
N THR A 52 -2.65 -12.75 8.78
CA THR A 52 -3.32 -13.92 9.38
C THR A 52 -3.66 -13.75 10.85
N GLU A 53 -2.95 -12.89 11.57
CA GLU A 53 -3.16 -12.67 13.00
C GLU A 53 -4.22 -11.59 13.27
N ASN A 54 -4.22 -10.50 12.49
CA ASN A 54 -5.10 -9.36 12.75
C ASN A 54 -6.43 -9.40 11.98
N ILE A 55 -6.63 -10.34 11.09
CA ILE A 55 -7.87 -10.50 10.31
C ILE A 55 -9.12 -10.55 11.21
N VAL A 56 -8.99 -11.08 12.41
CA VAL A 56 -10.07 -11.20 13.40
C VAL A 56 -10.51 -9.85 14.00
N ASP A 57 -9.69 -8.82 13.84
CA ASP A 57 -9.98 -7.48 14.38
C ASP A 57 -10.68 -6.56 13.37
N ILE A 58 -10.82 -6.95 12.10
CA ILE A 58 -11.37 -6.08 11.04
C ILE A 58 -12.75 -5.55 11.42
N SER A 59 -13.64 -6.40 11.96
CA SER A 59 -14.98 -5.99 12.38
C SER A 59 -14.97 -4.93 13.49
N LYS A 60 -14.00 -5.01 14.42
CA LYS A 60 -13.84 -4.02 15.50
C LYS A 60 -13.31 -2.68 14.94
N ILE A 61 -12.42 -2.75 13.94
CA ILE A 61 -11.93 -1.55 13.27
C ILE A 61 -13.01 -0.92 12.39
N GLU A 62 -13.86 -1.72 11.75
CA GLU A 62 -15.02 -1.20 11.03
C GLU A 62 -15.97 -0.43 11.97
N GLN A 63 -16.22 -0.96 13.17
CA GLN A 63 -17.00 -0.27 14.19
C GLN A 63 -16.31 1.02 14.67
N LEU A 64 -14.98 1.00 14.81
CA LEU A 64 -14.18 2.19 15.12
C LEU A 64 -14.33 3.25 14.04
N CYS A 65 -14.23 2.87 12.77
CA CYS A 65 -14.42 3.78 11.65
C CYS A 65 -15.81 4.43 11.69
N LYS A 66 -16.86 3.65 11.93
CA LYS A 66 -18.23 4.17 12.09
C LYS A 66 -18.35 5.14 13.27
N LYS A 67 -17.78 4.80 14.42
CA LYS A 67 -17.80 5.66 15.63
C LYS A 67 -17.16 7.02 15.38
N TYR A 68 -16.06 7.05 14.64
CA TYR A 68 -15.28 8.27 14.37
C TYR A 68 -15.55 8.89 12.99
N GLU A 69 -16.58 8.40 12.30
CA GLU A 69 -17.01 8.92 11.00
C GLU A 69 -15.87 8.97 9.97
N LEU A 70 -15.05 7.90 9.93
CA LEU A 70 -14.06 7.72 8.88
C LEU A 70 -14.79 7.24 7.62
N GLU A 71 -14.53 7.89 6.49
CA GLU A 71 -15.32 7.69 5.27
C GLU A 71 -15.06 6.35 4.59
N GLU A 72 -13.88 5.77 4.79
CA GLU A 72 -13.49 4.51 4.15
C GLU A 72 -12.65 3.64 5.09
N LEU A 73 -12.95 2.35 5.14
CA LEU A 73 -12.03 1.32 5.60
C LEU A 73 -11.41 0.65 4.38
N ARG A 74 -10.11 0.83 4.18
CA ARG A 74 -9.34 0.26 3.08
C ARG A 74 -8.50 -0.89 3.59
N LEU A 75 -8.72 -2.09 3.06
CA LEU A 75 -7.95 -3.28 3.39
C LEU A 75 -6.86 -3.52 2.34
N ASN A 76 -5.63 -3.62 2.80
CA ASN A 76 -4.47 -3.99 2.00
C ASN A 76 -3.94 -5.31 2.52
N ILE A 77 -3.68 -6.26 1.64
CA ILE A 77 -3.09 -7.54 2.04
C ILE A 77 -1.62 -7.33 2.37
N ALA A 78 -1.17 -7.88 3.50
CA ALA A 78 0.23 -7.78 3.93
C ALA A 78 1.17 -8.38 2.87
N GLN A 79 2.31 -7.74 2.67
CA GLN A 79 3.37 -8.19 1.76
C GLN A 79 4.63 -8.45 2.57
N ASP A 80 5.42 -9.42 2.17
CA ASP A 80 6.76 -9.60 2.69
C ASP A 80 7.72 -8.61 2.03
N TRP A 81 8.36 -7.83 2.88
CA TRP A 81 9.40 -6.88 2.50
C TRP A 81 10.78 -7.35 2.99
N SER A 82 10.90 -8.63 3.41
CA SER A 82 12.19 -9.17 3.82
C SER A 82 13.19 -9.14 2.66
N GLU A 83 14.47 -9.05 3.01
CA GLU A 83 15.55 -9.10 2.02
C GLU A 83 15.75 -10.49 1.42
N ASP A 84 15.09 -11.51 1.98
CA ASP A 84 15.16 -12.88 1.48
C ASP A 84 14.36 -13.01 0.18
N LYS A 85 15.09 -12.89 -0.93
CA LYS A 85 14.54 -13.01 -2.29
C LYS A 85 14.09 -14.43 -2.66
N SER A 86 14.35 -15.43 -1.82
CA SER A 86 13.87 -16.81 -2.01
C SER A 86 12.39 -16.95 -1.62
N ILE A 87 11.88 -16.01 -0.82
CA ILE A 87 10.48 -15.95 -0.39
C ILE A 87 9.75 -15.02 -1.33
N SER A 88 8.76 -15.52 -2.05
CA SER A 88 7.86 -14.65 -2.85
C SER A 88 7.15 -13.69 -1.92
N ARG A 89 7.07 -12.41 -2.30
CA ARG A 89 6.29 -11.40 -1.55
C ARG A 89 4.81 -11.76 -1.41
N THR A 90 4.36 -12.76 -2.14
CA THR A 90 3.02 -13.33 -2.12
C THR A 90 2.88 -14.50 -1.14
N ASP A 91 3.97 -15.03 -0.59
CA ASP A 91 3.92 -16.18 0.31
C ASP A 91 3.18 -15.91 1.61
N HIS A 92 3.12 -14.64 2.05
CA HIS A 92 2.24 -14.24 3.15
C HIS A 92 0.76 -14.51 2.90
N ILE A 93 0.36 -14.55 1.64
CA ILE A 93 -1.02 -14.85 1.27
C ILE A 93 -1.27 -16.35 1.30
N SER A 94 -0.25 -17.17 1.07
CA SER A 94 -0.33 -18.62 1.21
C SER A 94 -0.60 -19.07 2.66
N GLY A 95 -0.28 -18.20 3.64
CA GLY A 95 -0.57 -18.42 5.06
C GLY A 95 -2.04 -18.27 5.46
N TYR A 96 -2.89 -17.68 4.60
CA TYR A 96 -4.33 -17.57 4.90
C TYR A 96 -5.02 -18.91 4.71
N SER A 97 -5.83 -19.31 5.70
CA SER A 97 -6.72 -20.46 5.54
C SER A 97 -7.82 -20.15 4.51
N LEU A 98 -8.38 -21.20 3.91
CA LEU A 98 -9.52 -21.05 3.00
C LEU A 98 -10.71 -20.35 3.69
N GLU A 99 -10.92 -20.60 4.98
CA GLU A 99 -11.94 -19.94 5.79
C GLU A 99 -11.70 -18.43 5.90
N GLN A 100 -10.45 -18.01 6.16
CA GLN A 100 -10.07 -16.59 6.21
C GLN A 100 -10.27 -15.91 4.85
N ILE A 101 -9.89 -16.56 3.77
CA ILE A 101 -10.12 -16.06 2.40
C ILE A 101 -11.61 -15.89 2.14
N ASN A 102 -12.43 -16.89 2.46
CA ASN A 102 -13.87 -16.84 2.27
C ASN A 102 -14.52 -15.75 3.15
N TYR A 103 -14.03 -15.57 4.38
CA TYR A 103 -14.48 -14.50 5.27
C TYR A 103 -14.22 -13.11 4.65
N LEU A 104 -13.01 -12.87 4.14
CA LEU A 104 -12.66 -11.61 3.49
C LEU A 104 -13.52 -11.37 2.24
N LYS A 105 -13.69 -12.37 1.39
CA LYS A 105 -14.54 -12.28 0.18
C LYS A 105 -15.97 -11.92 0.53
N LYS A 106 -16.56 -12.68 1.42
CA LYS A 106 -17.97 -12.53 1.79
C LYS A 106 -18.26 -11.17 2.40
N ASN A 107 -17.40 -10.67 3.28
CA ASN A 107 -17.70 -9.52 4.11
C ASN A 107 -17.02 -8.23 3.63
N TYR A 108 -15.87 -8.31 2.95
CA TYR A 108 -14.99 -7.17 2.71
C TYR A 108 -14.47 -7.02 1.28
N SER A 109 -15.03 -7.72 0.29
CA SER A 109 -14.56 -7.64 -1.11
C SER A 109 -14.48 -6.20 -1.64
N LYS A 110 -15.43 -5.34 -1.25
CA LYS A 110 -15.45 -3.92 -1.63
C LYS A 110 -14.38 -3.07 -0.94
N ASN A 111 -13.89 -3.53 0.22
CA ASN A 111 -12.90 -2.83 1.02
C ASN A 111 -11.47 -3.22 0.64
N ILE A 112 -11.28 -4.40 0.03
CA ILE A 112 -9.98 -4.87 -0.42
C ILE A 112 -9.58 -4.04 -1.63
N LYS A 113 -8.42 -3.38 -1.53
CA LYS A 113 -7.86 -2.60 -2.63
C LYS A 113 -6.77 -3.41 -3.31
N GLY A 114 -7.01 -3.67 -4.56
CA GLY A 114 -6.09 -4.25 -5.51
C GLY A 114 -6.58 -3.85 -6.89
N LYS A 115 -5.69 -3.72 -7.85
CA LYS A 115 -6.12 -3.56 -9.24
C LYS A 115 -6.41 -4.93 -9.82
N ALA A 116 -7.50 -5.01 -10.60
CA ALA A 116 -7.67 -6.02 -11.64
C ALA A 116 -6.41 -6.10 -12.51
N PRO A 117 -6.20 -7.16 -13.32
CA PRO A 117 -4.97 -7.37 -14.05
C PRO A 117 -4.54 -6.09 -14.73
N TRP A 118 -3.37 -5.59 -14.32
CA TRP A 118 -2.78 -4.43 -14.94
C TRP A 118 -1.60 -4.85 -15.81
N THR A 119 -1.47 -4.16 -16.90
CA THR A 119 -0.30 -4.27 -17.78
C THR A 119 0.79 -3.35 -17.27
N TRP A 120 2.03 -3.56 -17.70
CA TRP A 120 3.12 -2.63 -17.37
C TRP A 120 2.84 -1.22 -17.88
N SER A 121 2.07 -1.11 -18.98
CA SER A 121 1.64 0.17 -19.52
C SER A 121 0.74 0.97 -18.59
N ASP A 122 0.13 0.35 -17.57
CA ASP A 122 -0.71 1.02 -16.57
C ASP A 122 0.05 1.47 -15.32
N CYS A 123 1.36 1.22 -15.26
CA CYS A 123 2.14 1.52 -14.06
C CYS A 123 2.11 3.01 -13.71
N PHE A 124 1.46 3.33 -12.60
CA PHE A 124 1.38 4.70 -12.06
C PHE A 124 2.77 5.29 -11.81
N TRP A 125 3.66 4.52 -11.17
CA TRP A 125 4.99 5.01 -10.80
C TRP A 125 5.83 5.45 -11.98
N VAL A 126 5.76 4.71 -13.08
CA VAL A 126 6.52 5.02 -14.29
C VAL A 126 5.95 6.22 -15.05
N LYS A 127 4.61 6.37 -15.02
CA LYS A 127 3.92 7.44 -15.76
C LYS A 127 3.90 8.76 -15.01
N THR A 128 3.44 8.74 -13.77
CA THR A 128 3.10 9.96 -13.02
C THR A 128 3.60 9.97 -11.59
N GLY A 129 4.09 8.81 -11.09
CA GLY A 129 4.61 8.71 -9.75
C GLY A 129 6.04 9.22 -9.62
N ILE A 130 6.38 9.69 -8.44
CA ILE A 130 7.74 10.06 -8.05
C ILE A 130 7.98 9.46 -6.65
N TYR A 131 9.07 8.72 -6.50
CA TYR A 131 9.53 8.28 -5.21
C TYR A 131 10.88 8.91 -4.89
N MET A 132 10.99 9.50 -3.71
CA MET A 132 12.19 10.19 -3.25
C MET A 132 12.55 9.71 -1.85
N THR A 133 13.84 9.42 -1.62
CA THR A 133 14.36 9.14 -0.28
C THR A 133 14.60 10.42 0.51
N VAL A 134 14.83 10.29 1.82
CA VAL A 134 15.13 11.45 2.69
C VAL A 134 16.44 12.16 2.30
N GLU A 135 17.36 11.45 1.63
CA GLU A 135 18.61 12.01 1.10
C GLU A 135 18.42 12.71 -0.25
N GLY A 136 17.19 12.80 -0.75
CA GLY A 136 16.85 13.45 -2.02
C GLY A 136 17.11 12.60 -3.26
N ASN A 137 17.36 11.30 -3.12
CA ASN A 137 17.55 10.42 -4.26
C ASN A 137 16.20 10.05 -4.89
N LEU A 138 16.05 10.31 -6.17
CA LEU A 138 14.87 9.88 -6.94
C LEU A 138 15.03 8.44 -7.42
N LYS A 139 14.00 7.65 -7.24
CA LYS A 139 13.92 6.26 -7.70
C LYS A 139 12.68 6.06 -8.56
N VAL A 140 12.67 4.97 -9.33
CA VAL A 140 11.59 4.66 -10.27
C VAL A 140 10.26 4.46 -9.55
N CYS A 141 10.28 3.74 -8.42
CA CYS A 141 9.08 3.50 -7.61
C CYS A 141 9.43 3.19 -6.16
N ALA A 142 8.43 3.22 -5.28
CA ALA A 142 8.56 2.89 -3.88
C ALA A 142 8.71 1.39 -3.60
N LEU A 143 8.34 0.54 -4.55
CA LEU A 143 8.30 -0.93 -4.36
C LEU A 143 9.60 -1.62 -4.73
N ASN A 144 10.46 -0.95 -5.47
CA ASN A 144 11.75 -1.45 -5.86
C ASN A 144 12.85 -0.50 -5.36
N THR A 145 13.12 -0.58 -4.06
CA THR A 145 14.06 0.29 -3.37
C THR A 145 15.53 -0.06 -3.66
N ASP A 146 15.80 -1.27 -4.14
CA ASP A 146 17.16 -1.75 -4.45
C ASP A 146 17.70 -1.21 -5.78
N THR A 147 16.90 -0.44 -6.52
CA THR A 147 17.35 0.15 -7.77
C THR A 147 18.30 1.31 -7.51
N GLU A 148 19.28 1.47 -8.40
CA GLU A 148 20.10 2.68 -8.43
C GLU A 148 19.24 3.93 -8.56
N SER A 149 19.69 5.01 -7.92
CA SER A 149 19.06 6.32 -8.04
C SER A 149 19.07 6.80 -9.49
N LEU A 150 17.99 7.45 -9.91
CA LEU A 150 17.91 8.17 -11.18
C LEU A 150 18.70 9.49 -11.14
N GLY A 151 18.93 10.02 -9.95
CA GLY A 151 19.60 11.27 -9.66
C GLY A 151 19.20 11.81 -8.29
N ASN A 152 19.71 12.98 -7.90
CA ASN A 152 19.45 13.58 -6.60
C ASN A 152 18.97 15.03 -6.77
N ILE A 153 17.82 15.35 -6.16
CA ILE A 153 17.18 16.68 -6.30
C ILE A 153 17.96 17.84 -5.68
N PHE A 154 18.90 17.54 -4.77
CA PHE A 154 19.81 18.56 -4.22
C PHE A 154 20.99 18.88 -5.14
N LYS A 155 21.17 18.09 -6.24
CA LYS A 155 22.25 18.25 -7.20
C LYS A 155 21.75 18.67 -8.58
N ASP A 156 20.61 18.15 -9.00
CA ASP A 156 20.06 18.37 -10.35
C ASP A 156 18.56 18.72 -10.28
N PRO A 157 18.07 19.54 -11.22
CA PRO A 157 16.65 19.81 -11.35
C PRO A 157 15.85 18.51 -11.59
N ILE A 158 14.69 18.39 -10.97
CA ILE A 158 13.83 17.20 -11.07
C ILE A 158 13.47 16.88 -12.54
N SER A 159 13.25 17.89 -13.35
CA SER A 159 12.97 17.74 -14.79
C SER A 159 14.12 17.06 -15.54
N LYS A 160 15.38 17.35 -15.19
CA LYS A 160 16.55 16.70 -15.77
C LYS A 160 16.63 15.23 -15.35
N ILE A 161 16.39 14.94 -14.06
CA ILE A 161 16.44 13.58 -13.52
C ILE A 161 15.35 12.70 -14.16
N LEU A 162 14.13 13.20 -14.29
CA LEU A 162 13.00 12.46 -14.87
C LEU A 162 13.08 12.28 -16.39
N ASN A 163 13.98 12.98 -17.06
CA ASN A 163 14.23 12.87 -18.51
C ASN A 163 15.59 12.22 -18.83
N THR A 164 16.18 11.51 -17.89
CA THR A 164 17.38 10.73 -18.12
C THR A 164 17.13 9.62 -19.17
N LYS A 165 18.16 9.24 -19.89
CA LYS A 165 18.09 8.11 -20.83
C LYS A 165 17.53 6.86 -20.17
N ARG A 166 18.00 6.55 -18.96
CA ARG A 166 17.54 5.41 -18.17
C ARG A 166 16.03 5.47 -17.86
N MET A 167 15.51 6.63 -17.42
CA MET A 167 14.07 6.75 -17.12
C MET A 167 13.23 6.60 -18.39
N ASN A 168 13.70 7.11 -19.53
CA ASN A 168 13.02 6.96 -20.79
C ASN A 168 13.00 5.50 -21.27
N GLU A 169 14.12 4.77 -21.14
CA GLU A 169 14.17 3.33 -21.43
C GLU A 169 13.19 2.52 -20.58
N ILE A 170 13.06 2.85 -19.28
CA ILE A 170 12.09 2.21 -18.39
C ILE A 170 10.65 2.50 -18.84
N ARG A 171 10.34 3.75 -19.20
CA ARG A 171 9.02 4.14 -19.73
C ARG A 171 8.67 3.41 -21.03
N GLU A 172 9.62 3.33 -21.96
CA GLU A 172 9.43 2.62 -23.22
C GLU A 172 9.21 1.12 -22.99
N GLY A 173 9.98 0.50 -22.12
CA GLY A 173 9.81 -0.91 -21.75
C GLY A 173 8.43 -1.18 -21.18
N CYS A 174 7.98 -0.35 -20.24
CA CYS A 174 6.63 -0.47 -19.70
C CYS A 174 5.54 -0.26 -20.76
N ASN A 175 5.68 0.74 -21.63
CA ASN A 175 4.71 0.99 -22.70
C ASN A 175 4.59 -0.16 -23.72
N LYS A 176 5.68 -0.90 -23.92
CA LYS A 176 5.72 -2.06 -24.83
C LYS A 176 5.40 -3.39 -24.12
N ASP A 177 5.02 -3.34 -22.84
CA ASP A 177 4.83 -4.51 -21.95
C ASP A 177 6.07 -5.42 -21.86
N THR A 178 7.25 -4.85 -22.09
CA THR A 178 8.57 -5.46 -21.94
C THR A 178 9.36 -4.72 -20.85
N PRO A 179 9.00 -4.94 -19.57
CA PRO A 179 9.55 -4.15 -18.48
C PRO A 179 11.06 -4.32 -18.37
N SER A 180 11.71 -3.30 -17.87
CA SER A 180 13.12 -3.40 -17.51
C SER A 180 13.33 -4.43 -16.39
N LYS A 181 14.55 -4.97 -16.29
CA LYS A 181 14.94 -5.92 -15.24
C LYS A 181 14.54 -5.46 -13.82
N HIS A 182 14.48 -4.16 -13.58
CA HIS A 182 14.04 -3.58 -12.30
C HIS A 182 12.56 -3.77 -12.00
N CYS A 183 11.76 -4.04 -13.01
CA CYS A 183 10.31 -4.20 -12.90
C CYS A 183 9.84 -5.64 -13.01
N GLU A 184 10.71 -6.58 -13.41
CA GLU A 184 10.35 -7.98 -13.67
C GLU A 184 9.69 -8.66 -12.47
N ASN A 185 10.19 -8.40 -11.24
CA ASN A 185 9.69 -8.97 -10.00
C ASN A 185 8.80 -7.97 -9.24
N CYS A 186 7.86 -7.34 -9.92
CA CYS A 186 6.98 -6.36 -9.32
C CYS A 186 5.92 -7.01 -8.42
N SER A 187 5.98 -6.73 -7.12
CA SER A 187 5.02 -7.26 -6.14
C SER A 187 3.56 -6.87 -6.44
N TYR A 188 3.32 -5.75 -7.11
CA TYR A 188 1.97 -5.38 -7.55
C TYR A 188 1.44 -6.31 -8.64
N LYS A 189 2.30 -6.79 -9.54
CA LYS A 189 1.91 -7.73 -10.58
C LYS A 189 1.69 -9.13 -10.00
N GLU A 190 2.52 -9.54 -9.04
CA GLU A 190 2.41 -10.83 -8.34
C GLU A 190 1.16 -10.93 -7.46
N LEU A 191 0.76 -9.82 -6.84
CA LEU A 191 -0.46 -9.76 -6.03
C LEU A 191 -1.74 -9.84 -6.85
N SER A 192 -1.69 -9.47 -8.13
CA SER A 192 -2.86 -9.41 -9.00
C SER A 192 -3.67 -10.72 -9.02
N PRO A 193 -3.08 -11.92 -9.23
CA PRO A 193 -3.84 -13.18 -9.29
C PRO A 193 -4.54 -13.53 -7.99
N ILE A 194 -4.00 -13.11 -6.85
CA ILE A 194 -4.55 -13.45 -5.54
C ILE A 194 -5.62 -12.45 -5.15
N LEU A 195 -5.41 -11.18 -5.44
CA LEU A 195 -6.42 -10.15 -5.30
C LEU A 195 -7.61 -10.44 -6.23
N GLU A 196 -7.37 -10.94 -7.44
CA GLU A 196 -8.43 -11.44 -8.31
C GLU A 196 -9.23 -12.55 -7.65
N LYS A 197 -8.59 -13.57 -7.10
CA LYS A 197 -9.28 -14.64 -6.35
C LYS A 197 -10.06 -14.09 -5.15
N LEU A 198 -9.65 -12.97 -4.57
CA LEU A 198 -10.35 -12.31 -3.47
C LEU A 198 -11.48 -11.38 -3.94
N ILE A 199 -11.41 -10.83 -5.15
CA ILE A 199 -12.31 -9.77 -5.63
C ILE A 199 -13.33 -10.29 -6.65
N THR A 200 -12.99 -11.31 -7.45
CA THR A 200 -13.74 -11.72 -8.66
C THR A 200 -14.60 -12.98 -8.50
N GLN A 201 -15.21 -13.22 -7.36
CA GLN A 201 -16.34 -14.21 -7.34
C GLN A 201 -17.48 -13.70 -6.47
#